data_3db0e1814015ec29f1569eb58ea825f0
#
_entry.id   3db0e1814015ec29f1569eb58ea825f0
#
_cell.length_a   1.000
_cell.length_b   1.000
_cell.length_c   1.000
_cell.angle_alpha   90.00
_cell.angle_beta   90.00
_cell.angle_gamma   90.00
#
_symmetry.space_group_name_H-M   'P 1'
#
loop_
_entity.id
_entity.type
_entity.pdbx_description
1 polymer ?
#
loop_
_entity_poly.entity_id
_entity_poly.type
_entity_poly.pdbx_seq_one_letter_code
_entity_poly.pdbx_strand_id
1 'polypeptide(L)'
;TVEELTETAFDGKNIQIALFSAGGATSEKFAPIAASKGIIVVDNSAQWRMDPDVPLIVPEVNPEAIKEIKKGIIANPNCSTIQAMVPLKPLYEKYGLKRIVFSTYQAVSGSGVRGVKDLEDGIAGKPNQFYPHPIAFNCLPHIDVFMDNGYTKEEMKMINETKKIFNDDSIKVTATTVRVPVRGAHSESINVEFNKPFELEDVVEAIKNTEGVVLVDNPAKDEYPLAVDAEGHDEVFVGRIRRDFSVDNGINLWVVADNIRKGAATNAVQIAELLVKNDLV
;
A
#
# COMPACT_ATOMS: atom_id res chain seq x y z
N THR A 1 -3.54 -25.34 15.40
CA THR A 1 -4.54 -26.12 14.64
C THR A 1 -5.30 -25.17 13.75
N VAL A 2 -5.50 -25.53 12.49
CA VAL A 2 -6.37 -24.77 11.56
C VAL A 2 -7.78 -25.31 11.73
N GLU A 3 -8.74 -24.40 11.86
CA GLU A 3 -10.15 -24.72 11.96
C GLU A 3 -10.90 -24.18 10.74
N GLU A 4 -12.00 -24.81 10.37
CA GLU A 4 -12.88 -24.31 9.32
C GLU A 4 -13.55 -23.01 9.78
N LEU A 5 -13.56 -22.00 8.90
CA LEU A 5 -14.24 -20.73 9.16
C LEU A 5 -15.74 -20.89 8.90
N THR A 6 -16.51 -20.98 9.98
CA THR A 6 -17.99 -21.06 9.97
C THR A 6 -18.60 -19.83 10.64
N GLU A 7 -19.90 -19.67 10.57
CA GLU A 7 -20.62 -18.57 11.24
C GLU A 7 -20.52 -18.62 12.78
N THR A 8 -20.23 -19.79 13.31
CA THR A 8 -20.01 -20.03 14.75
C THR A 8 -18.52 -20.13 15.14
N ALA A 9 -17.60 -19.91 14.19
CA ALA A 9 -16.16 -20.08 14.44
C ALA A 9 -15.60 -19.18 15.56
N PHE A 10 -16.29 -18.09 15.87
CA PHE A 10 -15.91 -17.13 16.90
C PHE A 10 -16.62 -17.35 18.24
N ASP A 11 -17.60 -18.28 18.31
CA ASP A 11 -18.42 -18.49 19.51
C ASP A 11 -17.60 -19.05 20.67
N GLY A 12 -17.78 -18.44 21.85
CA GLY A 12 -17.13 -18.88 23.08
C GLY A 12 -15.60 -18.69 23.10
N LYS A 13 -15.04 -18.00 22.09
CA LYS A 13 -13.60 -17.70 22.04
C LYS A 13 -13.34 -16.30 22.58
N ASN A 14 -12.30 -16.17 23.40
CA ASN A 14 -11.84 -14.86 23.91
C ASN A 14 -10.90 -14.21 22.87
N ILE A 15 -11.49 -13.70 21.78
CA ILE A 15 -10.77 -13.03 20.70
C ILE A 15 -11.16 -11.55 20.73
N GLN A 16 -10.17 -10.67 20.79
CA GLN A 16 -10.38 -9.22 20.77
C GLN A 16 -10.11 -8.64 19.37
N ILE A 17 -9.10 -9.17 18.67
CA ILE A 17 -8.70 -8.73 17.34
C ILE A 17 -8.66 -9.92 16.37
N ALA A 18 -9.13 -9.75 15.15
CA ALA A 18 -9.01 -10.73 14.08
C ALA A 18 -8.37 -10.11 12.84
N LEU A 19 -7.26 -10.68 12.37
CA LEU A 19 -6.60 -10.26 11.13
C LEU A 19 -7.18 -11.09 9.97
N PHE A 20 -7.83 -10.45 9.01
CA PHE A 20 -8.45 -11.09 7.85
C PHE A 20 -7.58 -10.90 6.61
N SER A 21 -7.20 -12.02 5.98
CA SER A 21 -6.41 -12.03 4.74
C SER A 21 -6.83 -13.15 3.77
N ALA A 22 -8.12 -13.54 3.81
CA ALA A 22 -8.69 -14.63 3.02
C ALA A 22 -9.48 -14.17 1.78
N GLY A 23 -9.31 -12.90 1.38
CA GLY A 23 -9.97 -12.29 0.22
C GLY A 23 -11.33 -11.66 0.51
N GLY A 24 -11.82 -10.86 -0.46
CA GLY A 24 -12.99 -9.99 -0.28
C GLY A 24 -14.27 -10.74 0.06
N ALA A 25 -14.59 -11.81 -0.66
CA ALA A 25 -15.83 -12.58 -0.43
C ALA A 25 -15.89 -13.21 0.98
N THR A 26 -14.74 -13.67 1.49
CA THR A 26 -14.64 -14.18 2.86
C THR A 26 -14.83 -13.04 3.86
N SER A 27 -14.18 -11.91 3.63
CA SER A 27 -14.29 -10.75 4.50
C SER A 27 -15.71 -10.17 4.51
N GLU A 28 -16.36 -10.06 3.36
CA GLU A 28 -17.75 -9.59 3.24
C GLU A 28 -18.70 -10.41 4.12
N LYS A 29 -18.54 -11.74 4.10
CA LYS A 29 -19.38 -12.64 4.89
C LYS A 29 -19.03 -12.65 6.38
N PHE A 30 -17.76 -12.81 6.72
CA PHE A 30 -17.36 -13.16 8.08
C PHE A 30 -16.89 -11.98 8.94
N ALA A 31 -16.45 -10.86 8.35
CA ALA A 31 -16.04 -9.71 9.15
C ALA A 31 -17.18 -9.08 9.95
N PRO A 32 -18.41 -8.90 9.39
CA PRO A 32 -19.55 -8.45 10.18
C PRO A 32 -19.96 -9.45 11.29
N ILE A 33 -19.80 -10.75 11.07
CA ILE A 33 -20.09 -11.78 12.06
C ILE A 33 -19.11 -11.65 13.24
N ALA A 34 -17.80 -11.53 12.97
CA ALA A 34 -16.80 -11.31 14.00
C ALA A 34 -17.06 -10.00 14.78
N ALA A 35 -17.33 -8.91 14.06
CA ALA A 35 -17.62 -7.60 14.65
C ALA A 35 -18.86 -7.63 15.55
N SER A 36 -19.92 -8.36 15.17
CA SER A 36 -21.14 -8.52 16.00
C SER A 36 -20.89 -9.22 17.34
N LYS A 37 -19.74 -9.89 17.47
CA LYS A 37 -19.31 -10.57 18.72
C LYS A 37 -18.29 -9.73 19.52
N GLY A 38 -18.14 -8.46 19.18
CA GLY A 38 -17.21 -7.54 19.86
C GLY A 38 -15.75 -7.69 19.45
N ILE A 39 -15.47 -8.42 18.36
CA ILE A 39 -14.12 -8.59 17.81
C ILE A 39 -13.83 -7.45 16.82
N ILE A 40 -12.73 -6.75 16.99
CA ILE A 40 -12.30 -5.77 15.99
C ILE A 40 -11.56 -6.51 14.87
N VAL A 41 -12.04 -6.32 13.63
CA VAL A 41 -11.47 -6.95 12.44
C VAL A 41 -10.54 -5.98 11.74
N VAL A 42 -9.29 -6.38 11.49
CA VAL A 42 -8.37 -5.69 10.58
C VAL A 42 -8.35 -6.47 9.27
N ASP A 43 -8.93 -5.90 8.23
CA ASP A 43 -9.14 -6.58 6.94
C ASP A 43 -8.14 -6.14 5.88
N ASN A 44 -7.36 -7.08 5.36
CA ASN A 44 -6.39 -6.84 4.28
C ASN A 44 -6.99 -6.94 2.87
N SER A 45 -8.27 -7.28 2.73
CA SER A 45 -8.93 -7.32 1.42
C SER A 45 -9.33 -5.92 0.95
N ALA A 46 -9.78 -5.82 -0.31
CA ALA A 46 -10.29 -4.56 -0.84
C ALA A 46 -11.76 -4.29 -0.47
N GLN A 47 -12.43 -5.23 0.23
CA GLN A 47 -13.88 -5.21 0.42
C GLN A 47 -14.37 -3.94 1.14
N TRP A 48 -13.69 -3.54 2.19
CA TRP A 48 -14.14 -2.47 3.09
C TRP A 48 -13.41 -1.14 2.88
N ARG A 49 -12.38 -1.09 2.03
CA ARG A 49 -11.51 0.09 1.91
C ARG A 49 -12.24 1.38 1.58
N MET A 50 -13.26 1.31 0.72
CA MET A 50 -14.02 2.48 0.29
C MET A 50 -15.37 2.63 0.99
N ASP A 51 -15.69 1.77 1.97
CA ASP A 51 -16.87 1.95 2.82
C ASP A 51 -16.69 3.20 3.71
N PRO A 52 -17.63 4.16 3.71
CA PRO A 52 -17.48 5.42 4.45
C PRO A 52 -17.47 5.24 5.98
N ASP A 53 -18.00 4.12 6.49
CA ASP A 53 -18.06 3.81 7.92
C ASP A 53 -16.92 2.89 8.37
N VAL A 54 -15.98 2.58 7.49
CA VAL A 54 -14.80 1.76 7.78
C VAL A 54 -13.54 2.60 7.60
N PRO A 55 -12.74 2.85 8.64
CA PRO A 55 -11.50 3.59 8.51
C PRO A 55 -10.47 2.80 7.69
N LEU A 56 -9.71 3.52 6.86
CA LEU A 56 -8.63 3.01 6.05
C LEU A 56 -7.33 3.57 6.63
N ILE A 57 -6.48 2.72 7.23
CA ILE A 57 -5.42 3.18 8.12
C ILE A 57 -4.03 2.78 7.64
N VAL A 58 -3.14 3.78 7.59
CA VAL A 58 -1.68 3.62 7.62
C VAL A 58 -1.20 4.28 8.92
N PRO A 59 -0.71 3.52 9.90
CA PRO A 59 -0.41 4.04 11.25
C PRO A 59 0.52 5.24 11.30
N GLU A 60 1.49 5.35 10.39
CA GLU A 60 2.41 6.49 10.29
C GLU A 60 1.76 7.72 9.64
N VAL A 61 0.55 7.58 9.06
CA VAL A 61 -0.08 8.63 8.24
C VAL A 61 -1.31 9.21 8.91
N ASN A 62 -2.26 8.36 9.30
CA ASN A 62 -3.55 8.77 9.85
C ASN A 62 -3.98 7.91 11.06
N PRO A 63 -3.12 7.78 12.11
CA PRO A 63 -3.42 6.95 13.28
C PRO A 63 -4.70 7.36 14.02
N GLU A 64 -5.08 8.63 13.95
CA GLU A 64 -6.29 9.16 14.59
C GLU A 64 -7.59 8.55 14.04
N ALA A 65 -7.58 8.05 12.79
CA ALA A 65 -8.73 7.37 12.17
C ALA A 65 -9.15 6.09 12.93
N ILE A 66 -8.28 5.54 13.80
CA ILE A 66 -8.62 4.41 14.68
C ILE A 66 -9.79 4.71 15.61
N LYS A 67 -10.10 5.98 15.85
CA LYS A 67 -11.25 6.42 16.70
C LYS A 67 -12.58 6.37 15.95
N GLU A 68 -12.56 6.15 14.65
CA GLU A 68 -13.74 6.19 13.78
C GLU A 68 -14.28 4.79 13.42
N ILE A 69 -13.99 3.79 14.25
CA ILE A 69 -14.45 2.41 14.03
C ILE A 69 -15.95 2.31 14.33
N LYS A 70 -16.81 2.39 13.32
CA LYS A 70 -18.26 2.29 13.48
C LYS A 70 -18.80 0.88 13.32
N LYS A 71 -18.17 0.08 12.44
CA LYS A 71 -18.61 -1.28 12.08
C LYS A 71 -17.83 -2.39 12.76
N GLY A 72 -16.89 -2.07 13.67
CA GLY A 72 -15.97 -3.06 14.24
C GLY A 72 -14.95 -3.59 13.21
N ILE A 73 -14.80 -2.90 12.07
CA ILE A 73 -13.91 -3.28 10.98
C ILE A 73 -12.99 -2.12 10.65
N ILE A 74 -11.72 -2.41 10.43
CA ILE A 74 -10.69 -1.49 9.95
C ILE A 74 -10.13 -2.07 8.66
N ALA A 75 -10.03 -1.26 7.61
CA ALA A 75 -9.43 -1.67 6.36
C ALA A 75 -7.92 -1.38 6.32
N ASN A 76 -7.16 -2.38 5.90
CA ASN A 76 -5.74 -2.25 5.57
C ASN A 76 -5.62 -1.87 4.09
N PRO A 77 -4.91 -0.78 3.73
CA PRO A 77 -4.89 -0.29 2.36
C PRO A 77 -4.19 -1.22 1.35
N ASN A 78 -4.20 -0.84 0.09
CA ASN A 78 -3.44 -1.48 -0.98
C ASN A 78 -1.93 -1.35 -0.74
N CYS A 79 -1.17 -2.37 -1.12
CA CYS A 79 0.28 -2.44 -0.86
C CYS A 79 1.07 -1.26 -1.42
N SER A 80 0.78 -0.86 -2.67
CA SER A 80 1.42 0.30 -3.28
C SER A 80 0.95 1.60 -2.62
N THR A 81 -0.32 1.70 -2.25
CA THR A 81 -0.82 2.87 -1.52
C THR A 81 -0.11 3.04 -0.17
N ILE A 82 0.00 1.98 0.63
CA ILE A 82 0.66 2.06 1.95
C ILE A 82 2.06 2.66 1.84
N GLN A 83 2.91 2.06 0.99
CA GLN A 83 4.30 2.49 0.87
C GLN A 83 4.45 3.92 0.35
N ALA A 84 3.56 4.36 -0.54
CA ALA A 84 3.58 5.71 -1.08
C ALA A 84 3.15 6.76 -0.04
N MET A 85 2.16 6.46 0.80
CA MET A 85 1.60 7.43 1.75
C MET A 85 2.59 7.81 2.85
N VAL A 86 3.44 6.89 3.30
CA VAL A 86 4.39 7.13 4.40
C VAL A 86 5.32 8.32 4.11
N PRO A 87 6.10 8.35 3.02
CA PRO A 87 6.95 9.51 2.72
C PRO A 87 6.18 10.74 2.26
N LEU A 88 4.93 10.59 1.79
CA LEU A 88 4.12 11.74 1.35
C LEU A 88 3.46 12.48 2.53
N LYS A 89 3.28 11.84 3.70
CA LYS A 89 2.64 12.44 4.86
C LYS A 89 3.30 13.75 5.31
N PRO A 90 4.61 13.82 5.61
CA PRO A 90 5.25 15.06 6.04
C PRO A 90 5.20 16.15 4.96
N LEU A 91 5.21 15.77 3.70
CA LEU A 91 5.12 16.70 2.58
C LEU A 91 3.71 17.27 2.44
N TYR A 92 2.68 16.46 2.66
CA TYR A 92 1.29 16.90 2.72
C TYR A 92 1.08 17.95 3.83
N GLU A 93 1.57 17.67 5.02
CA GLU A 93 1.42 18.58 6.16
C GLU A 93 2.13 19.92 5.95
N LYS A 94 3.34 19.88 5.39
CA LYS A 94 4.17 21.07 5.24
C LYS A 94 3.79 21.92 4.03
N TYR A 95 3.49 21.29 2.89
CA TYR A 95 3.34 21.97 1.61
C TYR A 95 1.94 21.82 0.99
N GLY A 96 1.14 20.86 1.43
CA GLY A 96 -0.10 20.44 0.76
C GLY A 96 0.19 19.76 -0.58
N LEU A 97 -0.61 18.75 -0.94
CA LEU A 97 -0.45 18.03 -2.21
C LEU A 97 -1.48 18.54 -3.22
N LYS A 98 -1.03 19.06 -4.34
CA LYS A 98 -1.89 19.53 -5.44
C LYS A 98 -2.17 18.41 -6.44
N ARG A 99 -1.12 17.66 -6.81
CA ARG A 99 -1.21 16.58 -7.78
C ARG A 99 -0.17 15.51 -7.51
N ILE A 100 -0.58 14.23 -7.71
CA ILE A 100 0.30 13.07 -7.61
C ILE A 100 0.14 12.22 -8.86
N VAL A 101 1.25 11.80 -9.45
CA VAL A 101 1.31 10.78 -10.51
C VAL A 101 2.08 9.59 -10.00
N PHE A 102 1.42 8.47 -9.89
CA PHE A 102 2.04 7.20 -9.57
C PHE A 102 2.38 6.42 -10.83
N SER A 103 3.60 5.93 -10.91
CA SER A 103 4.02 4.91 -11.88
C SER A 103 4.65 3.77 -11.09
N THR A 104 3.94 2.64 -10.98
CA THR A 104 4.39 1.54 -10.13
C THR A 104 5.07 0.44 -10.94
N TYR A 105 6.02 -0.22 -10.32
CA TYR A 105 6.77 -1.38 -10.81
C TYR A 105 6.60 -2.49 -9.76
N GLN A 106 5.49 -3.25 -9.90
CA GLN A 106 5.04 -4.15 -8.85
C GLN A 106 5.57 -5.57 -9.05
N ALA A 107 6.16 -6.12 -8.00
CA ALA A 107 6.68 -7.48 -7.95
C ALA A 107 5.58 -8.53 -8.09
N VAL A 108 5.94 -9.70 -8.64
CA VAL A 108 5.00 -10.81 -8.86
C VAL A 108 4.46 -11.42 -7.57
N SER A 109 5.15 -11.25 -6.42
CA SER A 109 4.67 -11.68 -5.10
C SER A 109 3.31 -11.07 -4.72
N GLY A 110 2.98 -9.88 -5.24
CA GLY A 110 1.66 -9.25 -5.08
C GLY A 110 0.51 -10.07 -5.69
N SER A 111 0.81 -10.97 -6.62
CA SER A 111 -0.14 -11.95 -7.17
C SER A 111 -0.11 -13.30 -6.45
N GLY A 112 0.62 -13.39 -5.33
CA GLY A 112 0.78 -14.61 -4.55
C GLY A 112 1.63 -15.68 -5.24
N VAL A 113 1.56 -16.90 -4.74
CA VAL A 113 2.38 -18.04 -5.19
C VAL A 113 2.29 -18.28 -6.70
N ARG A 114 1.11 -18.08 -7.31
CA ARG A 114 0.91 -18.29 -8.76
C ARG A 114 1.70 -17.30 -9.60
N GLY A 115 1.77 -16.04 -9.18
CA GLY A 115 2.56 -15.02 -9.89
C GLY A 115 4.06 -15.28 -9.80
N VAL A 116 4.55 -15.68 -8.63
CA VAL A 116 5.96 -16.06 -8.42
C VAL A 116 6.31 -17.28 -9.29
N LYS A 117 5.45 -18.30 -9.28
CA LYS A 117 5.65 -19.50 -10.10
C LYS A 117 5.67 -19.18 -11.60
N ASP A 118 4.82 -18.29 -12.06
CA ASP A 118 4.74 -17.92 -13.49
C ASP A 118 6.03 -17.21 -13.95
N LEU A 119 6.63 -16.39 -13.08
CA LEU A 119 7.94 -15.79 -13.32
C LEU A 119 9.05 -16.87 -13.40
N GLU A 120 9.11 -17.76 -12.40
CA GLU A 120 10.14 -18.82 -12.32
C GLU A 120 10.04 -19.80 -13.50
N ASP A 121 8.82 -20.21 -13.85
CA ASP A 121 8.57 -21.07 -15.00
C ASP A 121 8.93 -20.36 -16.32
N GLY A 122 8.62 -19.07 -16.47
CA GLY A 122 8.98 -18.29 -17.65
C GLY A 122 10.48 -18.10 -17.81
N ILE A 123 11.24 -17.88 -16.72
CA ILE A 123 12.71 -17.86 -16.74
C ILE A 123 13.26 -19.22 -17.16
N ALA A 124 12.62 -20.33 -16.78
CA ALA A 124 12.98 -21.68 -17.18
C ALA A 124 12.50 -22.07 -18.61
N GLY A 125 11.93 -21.11 -19.37
CA GLY A 125 11.45 -21.33 -20.73
C GLY A 125 10.12 -22.07 -20.83
N LYS A 126 9.36 -22.17 -19.75
CA LYS A 126 8.02 -22.75 -19.73
C LYS A 126 6.95 -21.71 -20.09
N PRO A 127 5.78 -22.12 -20.63
CA PRO A 127 4.69 -21.19 -20.90
C PRO A 127 4.10 -20.61 -19.62
N ASN A 128 3.67 -19.33 -19.69
CA ASN A 128 2.90 -18.69 -18.61
C ASN A 128 1.53 -19.37 -18.45
N GLN A 129 1.04 -19.43 -17.19
CA GLN A 129 -0.22 -20.06 -16.84
C GLN A 129 -1.16 -19.11 -16.06
N PHE A 130 -0.63 -18.08 -15.46
CA PHE A 130 -1.37 -17.18 -14.59
C PHE A 130 -1.58 -15.79 -15.21
N TYR A 131 -0.51 -15.15 -15.70
CA TYR A 131 -0.63 -13.85 -16.37
C TYR A 131 -1.13 -14.01 -17.82
N PRO A 132 -1.84 -13.01 -18.38
CA PRO A 132 -2.31 -13.09 -19.78
C PRO A 132 -1.18 -13.05 -20.80
N HIS A 133 0.01 -12.59 -20.42
CA HIS A 133 1.23 -12.54 -21.22
C HIS A 133 2.43 -13.02 -20.39
N PRO A 134 3.51 -13.52 -21.01
CA PRO A 134 4.73 -13.88 -20.30
C PRO A 134 5.26 -12.73 -19.47
N ILE A 135 5.49 -12.96 -18.16
CA ILE A 135 6.06 -11.96 -17.27
C ILE A 135 7.58 -11.96 -17.29
N ALA A 136 8.23 -13.13 -17.51
CA ALA A 136 9.67 -13.19 -17.60
C ALA A 136 10.18 -12.28 -18.73
N PHE A 137 11.15 -11.40 -18.40
CA PHE A 137 11.74 -10.43 -19.32
C PHE A 137 10.76 -9.43 -19.94
N ASN A 138 9.62 -9.16 -19.28
CA ASN A 138 8.55 -8.33 -19.81
C ASN A 138 7.96 -7.41 -18.72
N CYS A 139 7.27 -6.33 -19.14
CA CYS A 139 6.49 -5.45 -18.28
C CYS A 139 5.03 -5.51 -18.72
N LEU A 140 4.11 -5.78 -17.78
CA LEU A 140 2.69 -5.87 -18.07
C LEU A 140 1.97 -4.68 -17.44
N PRO A 141 1.51 -3.66 -18.21
CA PRO A 141 0.76 -2.51 -17.71
C PRO A 141 -0.71 -2.91 -17.44
N HIS A 142 -0.89 -3.96 -16.66
CA HIS A 142 -2.17 -4.58 -16.40
C HIS A 142 -2.11 -5.33 -15.05
N ILE A 143 -2.63 -4.69 -14.01
CA ILE A 143 -2.80 -5.31 -12.69
C ILE A 143 -4.26 -5.20 -12.30
N ASP A 144 -4.90 -6.35 -11.94
CA ASP A 144 -6.33 -6.47 -11.70
C ASP A 144 -7.15 -6.27 -13.00
N VAL A 145 -8.46 -6.11 -12.92
CA VAL A 145 -9.35 -6.02 -14.07
C VAL A 145 -9.42 -4.60 -14.65
N PHE A 146 -9.62 -4.48 -15.95
CA PHE A 146 -9.93 -3.21 -16.59
C PHE A 146 -11.34 -2.76 -16.26
N MET A 147 -11.51 -1.45 -16.09
CA MET A 147 -12.77 -0.79 -15.85
C MET A 147 -13.20 0.03 -17.07
N ASP A 148 -14.46 0.40 -17.15
CA ASP A 148 -15.05 1.14 -18.30
C ASP A 148 -14.42 2.53 -18.55
N ASN A 149 -13.76 3.09 -17.53
CA ASN A 149 -13.05 4.37 -17.62
C ASN A 149 -11.62 4.25 -18.19
N GLY A 150 -11.19 3.07 -18.59
CA GLY A 150 -9.86 2.79 -19.14
C GLY A 150 -8.77 2.54 -18.11
N TYR A 151 -9.04 2.73 -16.82
CA TYR A 151 -8.13 2.38 -15.73
C TYR A 151 -8.30 0.90 -15.35
N THR A 152 -7.28 0.35 -14.70
CA THR A 152 -7.45 -0.92 -13.97
C THR A 152 -8.00 -0.66 -12.56
N LYS A 153 -8.57 -1.69 -11.94
CA LYS A 153 -9.03 -1.60 -10.56
C LYS A 153 -7.88 -1.30 -9.59
N GLU A 154 -6.66 -1.78 -9.87
CA GLU A 154 -5.47 -1.47 -9.08
C GLU A 154 -5.13 0.03 -9.12
N GLU A 155 -5.18 0.64 -10.29
CA GLU A 155 -4.95 2.09 -10.44
C GLU A 155 -6.00 2.90 -9.70
N MET A 156 -7.28 2.48 -9.76
CA MET A 156 -8.35 3.14 -9.03
C MET A 156 -8.22 3.00 -7.52
N LYS A 157 -7.65 1.89 -7.01
CA LYS A 157 -7.32 1.76 -5.57
C LYS A 157 -6.35 2.85 -5.16
N MET A 158 -5.24 3.02 -5.86
CA MET A 158 -4.26 4.07 -5.54
C MET A 158 -4.88 5.47 -5.55
N ILE A 159 -5.73 5.76 -6.54
CA ILE A 159 -6.40 7.06 -6.68
C ILE A 159 -7.35 7.34 -5.50
N ASN A 160 -8.23 6.38 -5.21
CA ASN A 160 -9.29 6.57 -4.22
C ASN A 160 -8.78 6.44 -2.78
N GLU A 161 -7.91 5.47 -2.53
CA GLU A 161 -7.34 5.23 -1.21
C GLU A 161 -6.46 6.40 -0.76
N THR A 162 -5.66 7.01 -1.66
CA THR A 162 -4.87 8.21 -1.37
C THR A 162 -5.74 9.34 -0.82
N LYS A 163 -6.86 9.63 -1.49
CA LYS A 163 -7.79 10.69 -1.05
C LYS A 163 -8.43 10.36 0.29
N LYS A 164 -8.83 9.11 0.49
CA LYS A 164 -9.45 8.67 1.74
C LYS A 164 -8.47 8.72 2.92
N ILE A 165 -7.22 8.29 2.73
CA ILE A 165 -6.20 8.28 3.80
C ILE A 165 -5.83 9.71 4.23
N PHE A 166 -5.66 10.63 3.28
CA PHE A 166 -5.41 12.05 3.58
C PHE A 166 -6.69 12.82 3.94
N ASN A 167 -7.86 12.21 3.78
CA ASN A 167 -9.17 12.88 3.93
C ASN A 167 -9.24 14.17 3.11
N ASP A 168 -8.76 14.12 1.86
CA ASP A 168 -8.64 15.29 0.98
C ASP A 168 -8.98 14.94 -0.48
N ASP A 169 -10.21 15.26 -0.89
CA ASP A 169 -10.69 15.07 -2.26
C ASP A 169 -10.10 16.06 -3.27
N SER A 170 -9.47 17.14 -2.80
CA SER A 170 -8.88 18.16 -3.66
C SER A 170 -7.61 17.70 -4.37
N ILE A 171 -6.94 16.67 -3.84
CA ILE A 171 -5.72 16.10 -4.42
C ILE A 171 -6.04 15.47 -5.79
N LYS A 172 -5.36 15.93 -6.84
CA LYS A 172 -5.46 15.34 -8.17
C LYS A 172 -4.53 14.15 -8.26
N VAL A 173 -5.07 12.94 -8.39
CA VAL A 173 -4.30 11.71 -8.43
C VAL A 173 -4.54 10.96 -9.73
N THR A 174 -3.47 10.44 -10.33
CA THR A 174 -3.51 9.46 -11.41
C THR A 174 -2.46 8.38 -11.19
N ALA A 175 -2.67 7.20 -11.75
CA ALA A 175 -1.80 6.06 -11.57
C ALA A 175 -1.67 5.25 -12.86
N THR A 176 -0.49 4.68 -13.07
CA THR A 176 -0.24 3.59 -14.03
C THR A 176 0.44 2.46 -13.27
N THR A 177 -0.19 1.30 -13.21
CA THR A 177 0.34 0.16 -12.46
C THR A 177 0.87 -0.93 -13.40
N VAL A 178 2.14 -1.30 -13.20
CA VAL A 178 2.85 -2.23 -14.07
C VAL A 178 3.36 -3.41 -13.28
N ARG A 179 3.05 -4.64 -13.71
CA ARG A 179 3.68 -5.85 -13.20
C ARG A 179 5.04 -6.03 -13.86
N VAL A 180 6.08 -6.19 -13.07
CA VAL A 180 7.46 -6.37 -13.55
C VAL A 180 8.03 -7.72 -13.12
N PRO A 181 9.08 -8.24 -13.79
CA PRO A 181 9.68 -9.56 -13.50
C PRO A 181 10.62 -9.49 -12.30
N VAL A 182 10.11 -8.96 -11.17
CA VAL A 182 10.78 -8.85 -9.87
C VAL A 182 10.02 -9.74 -8.89
N ARG A 183 10.74 -10.49 -8.06
CA ARG A 183 10.14 -11.48 -7.16
C ARG A 183 9.40 -10.81 -6.00
N GLY A 184 10.08 -9.94 -5.24
CA GLY A 184 9.58 -9.26 -4.04
C GLY A 184 9.86 -7.76 -4.08
N ALA A 185 9.23 -7.02 -3.21
CA ALA A 185 9.21 -5.57 -3.07
C ALA A 185 8.67 -4.81 -4.31
N HIS A 186 7.78 -3.87 -4.05
CA HIS A 186 7.26 -2.96 -5.07
C HIS A 186 8.11 -1.69 -5.13
N SER A 187 8.34 -1.20 -6.35
CA SER A 187 8.99 0.08 -6.60
C SER A 187 8.02 1.05 -7.24
N GLU A 188 8.18 2.35 -6.96
CA GLU A 188 7.31 3.39 -7.48
C GLU A 188 8.10 4.63 -7.86
N SER A 189 7.86 5.15 -9.05
CA SER A 189 8.21 6.51 -9.43
C SER A 189 7.03 7.41 -9.14
N ILE A 190 7.21 8.35 -8.21
CA ILE A 190 6.17 9.26 -7.78
C ILE A 190 6.55 10.68 -8.20
N ASN A 191 5.68 11.33 -8.97
CA ASN A 191 5.78 12.75 -9.28
C ASN A 191 4.72 13.49 -8.45
N VAL A 192 5.16 14.52 -7.73
CA VAL A 192 4.32 15.29 -6.81
C VAL A 192 4.41 16.78 -7.13
N GLU A 193 3.26 17.44 -7.22
CA GLU A 193 3.15 18.89 -7.25
C GLU A 193 2.53 19.41 -5.95
N PHE A 194 3.18 20.37 -5.32
CA PHE A 194 2.76 20.98 -4.06
C PHE A 194 1.90 22.22 -4.28
N ASN A 195 1.10 22.56 -3.26
CA ASN A 195 0.35 23.81 -3.21
C ASN A 195 1.23 25.02 -2.83
N LYS A 196 2.35 24.79 -2.15
CA LYS A 196 3.26 25.82 -1.63
C LYS A 196 4.65 25.64 -2.20
N PRO A 197 5.43 26.73 -2.33
CA PRO A 197 6.85 26.63 -2.67
C PRO A 197 7.64 25.89 -1.59
N PHE A 198 8.76 25.29 -1.99
CA PHE A 198 9.61 24.47 -1.12
C PHE A 198 11.09 24.64 -1.45
N GLU A 199 11.94 24.32 -0.47
CA GLU A 199 13.34 24.05 -0.70
C GLU A 199 13.59 22.55 -0.71
N LEU A 200 14.47 22.08 -1.61
CA LEU A 200 14.68 20.63 -1.82
C LEU A 200 15.28 19.97 -0.58
N GLU A 201 16.17 20.66 0.08
CA GLU A 201 16.83 20.25 1.31
C GLU A 201 15.82 20.01 2.43
N ASP A 202 14.80 20.87 2.54
CA ASP A 202 13.72 20.75 3.50
C ASP A 202 12.81 19.53 3.23
N VAL A 203 12.59 19.19 1.96
CA VAL A 203 11.87 17.98 1.54
C VAL A 203 12.65 16.74 1.91
N VAL A 204 13.95 16.71 1.62
CA VAL A 204 14.84 15.59 1.94
C VAL A 204 14.87 15.36 3.46
N GLU A 205 15.02 16.43 4.24
CA GLU A 205 15.07 16.35 5.71
C GLU A 205 13.73 15.90 6.29
N ALA A 206 12.59 16.35 5.74
CA ALA A 206 11.27 15.90 6.18
C ALA A 206 11.08 14.40 5.95
N ILE A 207 11.46 13.89 4.79
CA ILE A 207 11.39 12.45 4.47
C ILE A 207 12.33 11.64 5.36
N LYS A 208 13.56 12.09 5.54
CA LYS A 208 14.58 11.42 6.36
C LYS A 208 14.16 11.23 7.81
N ASN A 209 13.43 12.21 8.36
CA ASN A 209 12.97 12.20 9.75
C ASN A 209 11.61 11.50 9.94
N THR A 210 11.06 10.90 8.88
CA THR A 210 9.77 10.18 8.96
C THR A 210 9.98 8.79 9.55
N GLU A 211 9.19 8.45 10.56
CA GLU A 211 9.18 7.11 11.14
C GLU A 211 8.85 6.06 10.08
N GLY A 212 9.58 4.95 10.09
CA GLY A 212 9.41 3.87 9.11
C GLY A 212 10.02 4.14 7.73
N VAL A 213 10.74 5.28 7.54
CA VAL A 213 11.43 5.60 6.29
C VAL A 213 12.94 5.44 6.44
N VAL A 214 13.56 4.83 5.44
CA VAL A 214 15.01 4.79 5.25
C VAL A 214 15.37 5.58 3.99
N LEU A 215 16.11 6.67 4.15
CA LEU A 215 16.61 7.47 3.04
C LEU A 215 17.88 6.83 2.46
N VAL A 216 17.84 6.48 1.18
CA VAL A 216 18.98 5.97 0.39
C VAL A 216 19.09 6.84 -0.86
N ASP A 217 19.83 7.94 -0.79
CA ASP A 217 19.89 8.92 -1.89
C ASP A 217 21.28 9.55 -2.03
N ASN A 218 22.20 8.80 -2.63
CA ASN A 218 23.54 9.27 -2.96
C ASN A 218 23.90 8.89 -4.41
N PRO A 219 23.38 9.64 -5.40
CA PRO A 219 23.60 9.32 -6.82
C PRO A 219 25.08 9.31 -7.23
N ALA A 220 25.95 10.03 -6.51
CA ALA A 220 27.39 10.06 -6.82
C ALA A 220 28.09 8.73 -6.52
N LYS A 221 27.45 7.87 -5.73
CA LYS A 221 27.92 6.51 -5.39
C LYS A 221 27.01 5.41 -5.91
N ASP A 222 26.05 5.75 -6.78
CA ASP A 222 25.01 4.85 -7.28
C ASP A 222 24.15 4.22 -6.15
N GLU A 223 24.02 4.93 -5.01
CA GLU A 223 23.20 4.49 -3.87
C GLU A 223 21.77 5.03 -4.02
N TYR A 224 20.82 4.14 -4.21
CA TYR A 224 19.37 4.41 -4.32
C TYR A 224 18.59 3.14 -3.93
N PRO A 225 17.29 3.23 -3.59
CA PRO A 225 16.53 2.06 -3.16
C PRO A 225 16.38 1.02 -4.28
N LEU A 226 16.61 -0.25 -3.94
CA LEU A 226 16.44 -1.40 -4.83
C LEU A 226 15.45 -2.40 -4.23
N ALA A 227 14.67 -3.08 -5.08
CA ALA A 227 13.71 -4.08 -4.64
C ALA A 227 14.38 -5.25 -3.89
N VAL A 228 15.56 -5.68 -4.34
CA VAL A 228 16.32 -6.78 -3.72
C VAL A 228 16.82 -6.43 -2.31
N ASP A 229 17.05 -5.14 -2.02
CA ASP A 229 17.52 -4.68 -0.72
C ASP A 229 16.34 -4.39 0.23
N ALA A 230 15.17 -4.09 -0.30
CA ALA A 230 13.96 -3.82 0.48
C ALA A 230 13.18 -5.09 0.84
N GLU A 231 13.38 -6.19 0.10
CA GLU A 231 12.72 -7.46 0.39
C GLU A 231 13.13 -7.99 1.76
N GLY A 232 12.16 -8.31 2.61
CA GLY A 232 12.37 -8.78 3.98
C GLY A 232 12.45 -7.68 5.05
N HIS A 233 12.38 -6.40 4.66
CA HIS A 233 12.39 -5.26 5.58
C HIS A 233 10.99 -4.68 5.81
N ASP A 234 10.78 -4.03 6.96
CA ASP A 234 9.50 -3.40 7.31
C ASP A 234 9.47 -1.90 6.99
N GLU A 235 10.60 -1.33 6.65
CA GLU A 235 10.75 0.09 6.32
C GLU A 235 10.39 0.38 4.87
N VAL A 236 10.09 1.64 4.61
CA VAL A 236 9.92 2.21 3.27
C VAL A 236 11.21 2.91 2.87
N PHE A 237 11.85 2.44 1.82
CA PHE A 237 13.08 3.01 1.29
C PHE A 237 12.76 4.12 0.29
N VAL A 238 13.38 5.28 0.47
CA VAL A 238 13.14 6.46 -0.38
C VAL A 238 14.46 7.01 -0.91
N GLY A 239 14.48 7.41 -2.16
CA GLY A 239 15.63 8.05 -2.79
C GLY A 239 15.29 8.69 -4.12
N ARG A 240 16.31 9.11 -4.87
CA ARG A 240 16.17 9.81 -6.14
C ARG A 240 15.27 11.04 -6.05
N ILE A 241 15.34 11.73 -4.90
CA ILE A 241 14.57 12.95 -4.63
C ILE A 241 15.20 14.10 -5.41
N ARG A 242 14.41 14.74 -6.28
CA ARG A 242 14.88 15.81 -7.14
C ARG A 242 13.73 16.72 -7.57
N ARG A 243 14.05 17.99 -7.88
CA ARG A 243 13.06 18.92 -8.46
C ARG A 243 12.53 18.40 -9.79
N ASP A 244 11.26 18.62 -10.01
CA ASP A 244 10.62 18.51 -11.32
C ASP A 244 10.65 19.91 -11.98
N PHE A 245 11.44 20.04 -13.03
CA PHE A 245 11.58 21.34 -13.75
C PHE A 245 10.41 21.63 -14.70
N SER A 246 9.44 20.75 -14.81
CA SER A 246 8.27 20.93 -15.68
C SER A 246 7.12 21.68 -15.03
N VAL A 247 7.16 21.84 -13.69
CA VAL A 247 6.18 22.56 -12.88
C VAL A 247 6.86 23.38 -11.78
N ASP A 248 6.20 24.42 -11.30
CA ASP A 248 6.79 25.37 -10.34
C ASP A 248 7.17 24.73 -9.01
N ASN A 249 6.29 23.90 -8.46
CA ASN A 249 6.44 23.31 -7.14
C ASN A 249 6.43 21.78 -7.17
N GLY A 250 7.23 21.18 -8.03
CA GLY A 250 7.24 19.74 -8.25
C GLY A 250 8.50 19.03 -7.81
N ILE A 251 8.33 17.78 -7.40
CA ILE A 251 9.41 16.83 -7.14
C ILE A 251 9.15 15.48 -7.83
N ASN A 252 10.20 14.74 -8.03
CA ASN A 252 10.18 13.31 -8.30
C ASN A 252 10.90 12.58 -7.19
N LEU A 253 10.37 11.41 -6.78
CA LEU A 253 11.02 10.52 -5.83
C LEU A 253 10.83 9.06 -6.26
N TRP A 254 11.68 8.20 -5.73
CA TRP A 254 11.65 6.75 -5.92
C TRP A 254 11.42 6.09 -4.57
N VAL A 255 10.37 5.25 -4.48
CA VAL A 255 9.95 4.60 -3.25
C VAL A 255 9.95 3.10 -3.46
N VAL A 256 10.53 2.35 -2.52
CA VAL A 256 10.57 0.89 -2.57
C VAL A 256 10.23 0.32 -1.19
N ALA A 257 9.35 -0.68 -1.15
CA ALA A 257 9.05 -1.40 0.09
C ALA A 257 8.64 -2.85 -0.19
N ASP A 258 8.82 -3.71 0.81
CA ASP A 258 8.31 -5.09 0.76
C ASP A 258 6.78 -5.07 0.79
N ASN A 259 6.18 -5.50 -0.31
CA ASN A 259 4.74 -5.47 -0.53
C ASN A 259 3.96 -6.49 0.32
N ILE A 260 4.65 -7.50 0.88
CA ILE A 260 4.04 -8.51 1.77
C ILE A 260 4.15 -8.05 3.23
N ARG A 261 5.27 -7.38 3.58
CA ARG A 261 5.53 -6.87 4.93
C ARG A 261 4.84 -5.50 5.12
N LYS A 262 5.56 -4.40 4.93
CA LYS A 262 4.95 -3.06 5.10
C LYS A 262 3.72 -2.86 4.22
N GLY A 263 3.74 -3.36 2.99
CA GLY A 263 2.60 -3.27 2.07
C GLY A 263 1.36 -4.08 2.48
N ALA A 264 1.44 -4.95 3.49
CA ALA A 264 0.32 -5.80 3.91
C ALA A 264 0.37 -6.20 5.38
N ALA A 265 1.15 -7.25 5.72
CA ALA A 265 1.10 -7.89 7.03
C ALA A 265 1.59 -6.98 8.16
N THR A 266 2.72 -6.30 7.96
CA THR A 266 3.29 -5.39 8.97
C THR A 266 2.34 -4.23 9.25
N ASN A 267 1.75 -3.60 8.23
CA ASN A 267 0.77 -2.53 8.43
C ASN A 267 -0.47 -3.02 9.19
N ALA A 268 -0.96 -4.24 8.90
CA ALA A 268 -2.10 -4.83 9.63
C ALA A 268 -1.75 -5.09 11.10
N VAL A 269 -0.53 -5.56 11.40
CA VAL A 269 -0.04 -5.75 12.78
C VAL A 269 0.10 -4.40 13.49
N GLN A 270 0.67 -3.40 12.84
CA GLN A 270 0.79 -2.03 13.38
C GLN A 270 -0.60 -1.42 13.69
N ILE A 271 -1.63 -1.69 12.87
CA ILE A 271 -3.01 -1.31 13.20
C ILE A 271 -3.49 -2.01 14.47
N ALA A 272 -3.21 -3.30 14.63
CA ALA A 272 -3.55 -4.04 15.85
C ALA A 272 -2.80 -3.50 17.08
N GLU A 273 -1.52 -3.16 16.96
CA GLU A 273 -0.75 -2.48 18.02
C GLU A 273 -1.35 -1.12 18.37
N LEU A 274 -1.84 -0.37 17.37
CA LEU A 274 -2.47 0.92 17.58
C LEU A 274 -3.78 0.77 18.37
N LEU A 275 -4.56 -0.31 18.16
CA LEU A 275 -5.74 -0.64 18.97
C LEU A 275 -5.37 -0.84 20.45
N VAL A 276 -4.33 -1.63 20.71
CA VAL A 276 -3.85 -1.89 22.08
C VAL A 276 -3.33 -0.61 22.74
N LYS A 277 -2.54 0.19 22.02
CA LYS A 277 -1.97 1.46 22.54
C LYS A 277 -3.04 2.50 22.89
N ASN A 278 -4.22 2.41 22.29
CA ASN A 278 -5.34 3.33 22.54
C ASN A 278 -6.42 2.74 23.47
N ASP A 279 -6.15 1.62 24.12
CA ASP A 279 -7.09 0.93 25.03
C ASP A 279 -8.46 0.64 24.37
N LEU A 280 -8.46 0.26 23.09
CA LEU A 280 -9.67 -0.05 22.33
C LEU A 280 -10.02 -1.55 22.34
N VAL A 281 -9.14 -2.36 22.91
CA VAL A 281 -9.27 -3.83 23.04
C VAL A 281 -8.70 -4.33 24.36
#